data_edaaec41a78721812c5b36d0256d432d
#
_entry.id   edaaec41a78721812c5b36d0256d432d
#
_cell.length_a   1.000
_cell.length_b   1.000
_cell.length_c   1.000
_cell.angle_alpha   90.00
_cell.angle_beta   90.00
_cell.angle_gamma   90.00
#
_symmetry.space_group_name_H-M   'P 1'
#
loop_
_entity.id
_entity.type
_entity.pdbx_description
1 polymer ?
#
loop_
_entity_poly.entity_id
_entity_poly.type
_entity_poly.pdbx_seq_one_letter_code
_entity_poly.pdbx_strand_id
1 'polypeptide(L)'
;MQSRIDKLCEKMHDNEAVFISSYPNIFYYSGFTSEDAYLLISHSGKYIITDSQYTIQAREQAKGFEVIDIAKGFEKIFNTV
;
A
#
# COMPACT_ATOMS: atom_id res chain seq x y z
N MET A 1 -13.31 -2.03 -16.72
CA MET A 1 -12.22 -1.03 -16.80
C MET A 1 -11.16 -1.37 -15.79
N GLN A 2 -9.90 -1.42 -16.22
CA GLN A 2 -8.81 -1.74 -15.30
C GLN A 2 -8.49 -0.59 -14.37
N SER A 3 -8.23 -0.89 -13.12
CA SER A 3 -7.75 0.10 -12.18
C SER A 3 -6.26 0.39 -12.43
N ARG A 4 -5.76 1.44 -11.80
CA ARG A 4 -4.33 1.78 -11.85
C ARG A 4 -3.47 0.66 -11.27
N ILE A 5 -3.99 0.03 -10.23
CA ILE A 5 -3.31 -1.10 -9.58
C ILE A 5 -3.23 -2.29 -10.54
N ASP A 6 -4.31 -2.58 -11.24
CA ASP A 6 -4.33 -3.69 -12.19
C ASP A 6 -3.29 -3.50 -13.29
N LYS A 7 -3.17 -2.27 -13.80
CA LYS A 7 -2.16 -1.97 -14.82
C LYS A 7 -0.74 -2.13 -14.28
N LEU A 8 -0.53 -1.75 -13.04
CA LEU A 8 0.77 -1.93 -12.40
C LEU A 8 1.10 -3.40 -12.26
N CYS A 9 0.13 -4.20 -11.81
CA CYS A 9 0.33 -5.64 -11.62
C CYS A 9 0.59 -6.37 -12.93
N GLU A 10 0.00 -5.91 -14.03
CA GLU A 10 0.26 -6.51 -15.35
C GLU A 10 1.72 -6.44 -15.76
N LYS A 11 2.42 -5.40 -15.30
CA LYS A 11 3.83 -5.19 -15.64
C LYS A 11 4.78 -5.89 -14.68
N MET A 12 4.26 -6.46 -13.60
CA MET A 12 5.05 -7.11 -12.58
C MET A 12 5.13 -8.60 -12.81
N HIS A 13 6.29 -9.18 -12.50
CA HIS A 13 6.43 -10.63 -12.45
C HIS A 13 5.77 -11.18 -11.18
N ASP A 14 5.44 -12.46 -11.16
CA ASP A 14 4.70 -13.07 -10.06
C ASP A 14 5.40 -12.94 -8.70
N ASN A 15 6.72 -12.88 -8.70
CA ASN A 15 7.49 -12.80 -7.46
C ASN A 15 7.99 -11.39 -7.15
N GLU A 16 7.48 -10.38 -7.85
CA GLU A 16 7.88 -9.01 -7.62
C GLU A 16 6.90 -8.28 -6.72
N ALA A 17 7.40 -7.23 -6.05
CA ALA A 17 6.58 -6.31 -5.30
C ALA A 17 7.09 -4.89 -5.57
N VAL A 18 6.17 -3.93 -5.54
CA VAL A 18 6.52 -2.52 -5.74
C VAL A 18 6.32 -1.78 -4.43
N PHE A 19 7.37 -1.10 -3.99
CA PHE A 19 7.32 -0.28 -2.79
C PHE A 19 7.26 1.19 -3.20
N ILE A 20 6.23 1.89 -2.76
CA ILE A 20 6.00 3.28 -3.14
C ILE A 20 6.09 4.16 -1.91
N SER A 21 6.99 5.14 -1.94
CA SER A 21 7.22 6.03 -0.81
C SER A 21 6.98 7.51 -1.13
N SER A 22 6.75 7.88 -2.39
CA SER A 22 6.51 9.26 -2.75
C SER A 22 5.03 9.58 -2.75
N TYR A 23 4.67 10.75 -2.23
CA TYR A 23 3.27 11.13 -2.04
C TYR A 23 2.43 11.18 -3.31
N PRO A 24 2.89 11.76 -4.42
CA PRO A 24 2.02 11.78 -5.60
C PRO A 24 1.62 10.37 -6.04
N ASN A 25 2.52 9.41 -5.91
CA ASN A 25 2.23 8.03 -6.28
C ASN A 25 1.36 7.32 -5.25
N ILE A 26 1.54 7.63 -3.97
CA ILE A 26 0.69 7.07 -2.93
C ILE A 26 -0.77 7.45 -3.19
N PHE A 27 -1.03 8.72 -3.44
CA PHE A 27 -2.39 9.17 -3.79
C PHE A 27 -2.87 8.55 -5.08
N TYR A 28 -2.00 8.51 -6.08
CA TYR A 28 -2.37 8.00 -7.40
C TYR A 28 -2.88 6.56 -7.34
N TYR A 29 -2.22 5.71 -6.55
CA TYR A 29 -2.59 4.29 -6.50
C TYR A 29 -3.59 3.95 -5.41
N SER A 30 -3.61 4.67 -4.30
CA SER A 30 -4.45 4.29 -3.16
C SER A 30 -5.59 5.26 -2.85
N GLY A 31 -5.46 6.51 -3.27
CA GLY A 31 -6.41 7.55 -2.89
C GLY A 31 -6.15 8.15 -1.51
N PHE A 32 -5.09 7.70 -0.84
CA PHE A 32 -4.76 8.19 0.49
C PHE A 32 -4.15 9.59 0.41
N THR A 33 -4.67 10.52 1.19
CA THR A 33 -4.30 11.94 1.07
C THR A 33 -3.20 12.41 2.00
N SER A 34 -2.64 11.54 2.84
CA SER A 34 -1.54 11.89 3.73
C SER A 34 -0.20 11.48 3.15
N GLU A 35 0.83 12.27 3.44
CA GLU A 35 2.19 11.94 3.03
C GLU A 35 2.84 10.87 3.93
N ASP A 36 2.24 10.61 5.09
CA ASP A 36 2.82 9.71 6.09
C ASP A 36 2.40 8.27 5.89
N ALA A 37 2.71 7.73 4.71
CA ALA A 37 2.37 6.37 4.39
C ALA A 37 3.32 5.81 3.34
N TYR A 38 3.30 4.47 3.24
CA TYR A 38 4.01 3.74 2.19
C TYR A 38 3.06 2.73 1.60
N LEU A 39 3.24 2.41 0.34
CA LEU A 39 2.47 1.35 -0.31
C LEU A 39 3.38 0.18 -0.65
N LEU A 40 2.86 -1.03 -0.47
CA LEU A 40 3.52 -2.24 -0.92
C LEU A 40 2.50 -3.00 -1.76
N ILE A 41 2.80 -3.17 -3.04
CA ILE A 41 1.87 -3.78 -3.99
C ILE A 41 2.51 -5.01 -4.60
N SER A 42 1.81 -6.14 -4.52
CA SER A 42 2.26 -7.38 -5.13
C SER A 42 1.05 -8.11 -5.72
N HIS A 43 1.32 -9.20 -6.44
CA HIS A 43 0.22 -10.02 -6.96
C HIS A 43 -0.57 -10.71 -5.84
N SER A 44 0.06 -10.93 -4.70
CA SER A 44 -0.59 -11.60 -3.58
C SER A 44 -1.33 -10.66 -2.65
N GLY A 45 -1.11 -9.35 -2.75
CA GLY A 45 -1.81 -8.40 -1.89
C GLY A 45 -1.34 -6.97 -2.07
N LYS A 46 -2.14 -6.07 -1.52
CA LYS A 46 -1.87 -4.64 -1.54
C LYS A 46 -1.93 -4.13 -0.12
N TYR A 47 -0.88 -3.43 0.31
CA TYR A 47 -0.77 -2.98 1.69
C TYR A 47 -0.47 -1.49 1.73
N ILE A 48 -1.08 -0.80 2.70
CA ILE A 48 -0.72 0.58 3.01
C ILE A 48 -0.21 0.62 4.44
N ILE A 49 1.00 1.14 4.61
CA ILE A 49 1.70 1.17 5.89
C ILE A 49 1.72 2.61 6.37
N THR A 50 1.15 2.88 7.53
CA THR A 50 1.06 4.24 8.04
C THR A 50 1.05 4.24 9.57
N ASP A 51 1.13 5.43 10.18
CA ASP A 51 1.08 5.57 11.63
C ASP A 51 -0.31 5.25 12.17
N SER A 52 -0.38 4.90 13.46
CA SER A 52 -1.64 4.58 14.13
C SER A 52 -2.69 5.68 13.98
N GLN A 53 -2.27 6.93 13.99
CA GLN A 53 -3.20 8.06 13.89
C GLN A 53 -3.88 8.17 12.53
N TYR A 54 -3.33 7.52 11.51
CA TYR A 54 -3.88 7.58 10.15
C TYR A 54 -4.55 6.28 9.71
N THR A 55 -4.60 5.25 10.56
CA THR A 55 -5.13 3.95 10.14
C THR A 55 -6.61 4.01 9.76
N ILE A 56 -7.40 4.80 10.48
CA ILE A 56 -8.83 4.93 10.18
C ILE A 56 -9.02 5.64 8.84
N GLN A 57 -8.26 6.72 8.62
CA GLN A 57 -8.30 7.44 7.36
C GLN A 57 -7.91 6.53 6.19
N ALA A 58 -6.86 5.72 6.39
CA ALA A 58 -6.40 4.81 5.35
C ALA A 58 -7.47 3.76 5.01
N ARG A 59 -8.17 3.24 6.01
CA ARG A 59 -9.24 2.27 5.77
C ARG A 59 -10.38 2.87 4.98
N GLU A 60 -10.65 4.15 5.17
CA GLU A 60 -11.72 4.83 4.45
C GLU A 60 -11.32 5.24 3.05
N GLN A 61 -10.08 5.69 2.87
CA GLN A 61 -9.62 6.23 1.59
C GLN A 61 -8.96 5.20 0.70
N ALA A 62 -8.17 4.30 1.27
CA ALA A 62 -7.43 3.30 0.51
C ALA A 62 -8.18 1.97 0.52
N LYS A 63 -9.37 1.95 -0.03
CA LYS A 63 -10.16 0.73 -0.10
C LYS A 63 -9.49 -0.28 -1.00
N GLY A 64 -9.51 -1.53 -0.56
CA GLY A 64 -8.82 -2.59 -1.27
C GLY A 64 -7.40 -2.82 -0.80
N PHE A 65 -6.86 -1.93 0.04
CA PHE A 65 -5.56 -2.10 0.66
C PHE A 65 -5.71 -2.61 2.08
N GLU A 66 -4.81 -3.49 2.49
CA GLU A 66 -4.71 -3.88 3.88
C GLU A 66 -3.93 -2.80 4.63
N VAL A 67 -4.51 -2.28 5.70
CA VAL A 67 -3.90 -1.20 6.47
C VAL A 67 -3.00 -1.79 7.54
N ILE A 68 -1.75 -1.34 7.58
CA ILE A 68 -0.78 -1.82 8.54
C ILE A 68 -0.25 -0.64 9.35
N ASP A 69 -0.33 -0.77 10.69
CA ASP A 69 0.22 0.23 11.60
C ASP A 69 1.73 0.01 11.68
N ILE A 70 2.50 1.03 11.31
CA ILE A 70 3.96 0.93 11.24
C ILE A 70 4.58 0.57 12.60
N ALA A 71 3.95 1.00 13.68
CA ALA A 71 4.47 0.72 15.02
C ALA A 71 4.26 -0.73 15.44
N LYS A 72 3.24 -1.40 14.89
CA LYS A 72 2.86 -2.74 15.32
C LYS A 72 3.09 -3.80 14.28
N GLY A 73 3.00 -3.44 13.00
CA GLY A 73 3.00 -4.41 11.92
C GLY A 73 4.22 -4.39 11.03
N PHE A 74 5.08 -3.38 11.17
CA PHE A 74 6.19 -3.21 10.23
C PHE A 74 7.17 -4.38 10.28
N GLU A 75 7.52 -4.82 11.49
CA GLU A 75 8.40 -5.97 11.63
C GLU A 75 7.78 -7.24 11.07
N LYS A 76 6.47 -7.39 11.26
CA LYS A 76 5.75 -8.56 10.78
C LYS A 76 5.83 -8.68 9.26
N ILE A 77 5.74 -7.56 8.56
CA ILE A 77 5.85 -7.56 7.10
C ILE A 77 7.23 -8.06 6.67
N PHE A 78 8.27 -7.51 7.26
CA PHE A 78 9.63 -7.87 6.91
C PHE A 78 10.00 -9.29 7.32
N ASN A 79 9.40 -9.79 8.40
CA ASN A 79 9.66 -11.14 8.84
C ASN A 79 8.92 -12.19 7.99
N THR A 80 7.87 -11.78 7.30
CA THR A 80 7.08 -12.69 6.47
C THR A 80 7.62 -12.78 5.04
N VAL A 81 8.42 -11.83 4.67
CA VAL A 81 9.02 -11.77 3.32
C VAL A 81 10.39 -12.49 3.23
#